data_f5512b4d2d08664c24a361ba5e85269a
#
_entry.id   f5512b4d2d08664c24a361ba5e85269a
#
_cell.length_a   1.000
_cell.length_b   1.000
_cell.length_c   1.000
_cell.angle_alpha   90.00
_cell.angle_beta   90.00
_cell.angle_gamma   90.00
#
_symmetry.space_group_name_H-M   'P 1'
#
loop_
_entity.id
_entity.type
_entity.pdbx_description
1 polymer ?
#
loop_
_entity_poly.entity_id
_entity_poly.type
_entity_poly.pdbx_seq_one_letter_code
_entity_poly.pdbx_strand_id
1 'polypeptide(L)'
;NIFTFKKFFNLMKSFLIALAFLTTTFSQAQDFAKHVNPFIGTGGHGHTFPGATVPYGMVQLSPDTRIDGSWDGCSGYHYDDSTIYGFSHTHLNGTGVSDYGDIMLMPTMGEPSFDNKIYSSTFSHANEKASAGFYSVNLDKHDIDVRLTASTRVGFHEYTFNKAGFANIILDLNHRDKLLEGTVRIIDDTTIEVLRRSEAWARNQYVYARIEFNVPMKFTSVKSNSVTKGDFYSGTELKAYFSKMVKKGEKILVKVSLSPTSYEGAKLNSSEIKHWDFEKVKKEAETLWNKELSKIEVTSDDKDKLAIFYTALYHTMMQPNIAQDLDGKYRGRDNQIHTAEGFDYYTVFSLWDTFRGAHPLYTLIDKKRTSDYINTFIKQYEQGGRLPVWELASNETDCMIGYHSVSVIA
;
A
#
# COMPACT_ATOMS: atom_id res chain seq x y z
N ASN A 1 -68.81 6.88 -25.41
CA ASN A 1 -68.31 5.95 -24.36
C ASN A 1 -66.91 5.34 -24.66
N ILE A 2 -66.44 5.26 -25.87
CA ILE A 2 -65.08 4.76 -26.19
C ILE A 2 -64.00 5.84 -26.03
N PHE A 3 -64.35 7.11 -26.22
CA PHE A 3 -63.44 8.28 -26.03
C PHE A 3 -63.05 8.55 -24.57
N THR A 4 -63.96 8.26 -23.66
CA THR A 4 -63.73 8.47 -22.19
C THR A 4 -62.82 7.38 -21.62
N PHE A 5 -62.89 6.16 -22.14
CA PHE A 5 -62.05 5.03 -21.71
C PHE A 5 -60.61 5.19 -22.16
N LYS A 6 -60.39 5.68 -23.39
CA LYS A 6 -58.99 5.96 -23.91
C LYS A 6 -58.29 7.09 -23.13
N LYS A 7 -59.02 8.13 -22.74
CA LYS A 7 -58.48 9.19 -21.91
C LYS A 7 -58.09 8.73 -20.47
N PHE A 8 -58.93 7.86 -19.89
CA PHE A 8 -58.65 7.28 -18.57
C PHE A 8 -57.45 6.34 -18.60
N PHE A 9 -57.31 5.54 -19.64
CA PHE A 9 -56.18 4.62 -19.80
C PHE A 9 -54.85 5.36 -20.05
N ASN A 10 -54.87 6.45 -20.79
CA ASN A 10 -53.69 7.31 -20.99
C ASN A 10 -53.31 8.07 -19.74
N LEU A 11 -54.23 8.54 -18.92
CA LEU A 11 -53.98 9.16 -17.62
C LEU A 11 -53.38 8.15 -16.64
N MET A 12 -53.90 6.92 -16.62
CA MET A 12 -53.36 5.83 -15.77
C MET A 12 -51.96 5.40 -16.20
N LYS A 13 -51.64 5.34 -17.50
CA LYS A 13 -50.28 5.09 -18.01
C LYS A 13 -49.32 6.19 -17.64
N SER A 14 -49.73 7.48 -17.73
CA SER A 14 -48.90 8.60 -17.34
C SER A 14 -48.66 8.64 -15.84
N PHE A 15 -49.63 8.23 -15.02
CA PHE A 15 -49.52 8.13 -13.57
C PHE A 15 -48.61 6.98 -13.13
N LEU A 16 -48.68 5.80 -13.82
CA LEU A 16 -47.79 4.67 -13.61
C LEU A 16 -46.33 4.96 -14.03
N ILE A 17 -46.14 5.73 -15.11
CA ILE A 17 -44.81 6.16 -15.56
C ILE A 17 -44.27 7.21 -14.59
N ALA A 18 -45.07 8.15 -14.08
CA ALA A 18 -44.64 9.11 -13.05
C ALA A 18 -44.32 8.42 -11.71
N LEU A 19 -45.09 7.37 -11.33
CA LEU A 19 -44.83 6.61 -10.11
C LEU A 19 -43.54 5.75 -10.25
N ALA A 20 -43.25 5.23 -11.44
CA ALA A 20 -42.00 4.51 -11.70
C ALA A 20 -40.78 5.43 -11.69
N PHE A 21 -40.92 6.70 -12.01
CA PHE A 21 -39.85 7.72 -11.90
C PHE A 21 -39.66 8.23 -10.46
N LEU A 22 -40.65 8.12 -9.59
CA LEU A 22 -40.57 8.56 -8.20
C LEU A 22 -39.95 7.49 -7.26
N THR A 23 -39.77 6.26 -7.73
CA THR A 23 -39.17 5.18 -6.92
C THR A 23 -37.71 4.88 -7.28
N THR A 24 -37.05 5.66 -8.11
CA THR A 24 -35.59 5.70 -8.10
C THR A 24 -35.15 6.46 -6.86
N THR A 25 -35.33 5.84 -5.69
CA THR A 25 -34.49 6.14 -4.55
C THR A 25 -33.08 5.92 -5.04
N PHE A 26 -32.34 6.99 -5.31
CA PHE A 26 -30.89 6.91 -5.32
C PHE A 26 -30.52 6.33 -3.96
N SER A 27 -30.32 5.03 -3.89
CA SER A 27 -29.57 4.43 -2.80
C SER A 27 -28.20 5.13 -2.88
N GLN A 28 -28.04 6.20 -2.12
CA GLN A 28 -26.74 6.82 -1.93
C GLN A 28 -25.91 5.69 -1.35
N ALA A 29 -24.95 5.18 -2.11
CA ALA A 29 -24.06 4.13 -1.63
C ALA A 29 -23.53 4.61 -0.28
N GLN A 30 -23.80 3.84 0.76
CA GLN A 30 -23.46 4.23 2.13
C GLN A 30 -21.93 4.35 2.20
N ASP A 31 -21.42 5.49 2.63
CA ASP A 31 -20.01 5.80 2.71
C ASP A 31 -19.47 5.38 4.09
N PHE A 32 -19.01 4.14 4.18
CA PHE A 32 -18.41 3.58 5.41
C PHE A 32 -16.97 4.04 5.60
N ALA A 33 -16.24 4.26 4.50
CA ALA A 33 -14.84 4.70 4.52
C ALA A 33 -14.65 6.06 5.23
N LYS A 34 -15.65 6.92 5.24
CA LYS A 34 -15.63 8.20 5.97
C LYS A 34 -15.48 8.06 7.49
N HIS A 35 -15.82 6.91 8.06
CA HIS A 35 -15.68 6.64 9.49
C HIS A 35 -14.30 6.14 9.88
N VAL A 36 -13.48 5.73 8.91
CA VAL A 36 -12.12 5.26 9.16
C VAL A 36 -11.20 6.43 9.51
N ASN A 37 -10.51 6.31 10.65
CA ASN A 37 -9.43 7.22 11.04
C ASN A 37 -8.11 6.45 11.09
N PRO A 38 -7.27 6.49 10.02
CA PRO A 38 -6.02 5.75 9.97
C PRO A 38 -4.97 6.14 11.03
N PHE A 39 -5.16 7.27 11.73
CA PHE A 39 -4.26 7.66 12.81
C PHE A 39 -4.53 6.89 14.12
N ILE A 40 -5.68 6.25 14.30
CA ILE A 40 -5.92 5.39 15.45
C ILE A 40 -4.94 4.22 15.44
N GLY A 41 -4.18 4.07 16.52
CA GLY A 41 -3.15 3.04 16.67
C GLY A 41 -1.76 3.41 16.15
N THR A 42 -1.52 4.66 15.71
CA THR A 42 -0.20 5.11 15.26
C THR A 42 0.66 5.75 16.36
N GLY A 43 0.09 6.04 17.53
CA GLY A 43 0.80 6.60 18.69
C GLY A 43 0.92 5.62 19.85
N GLY A 44 1.68 5.98 20.88
CA GLY A 44 1.96 5.13 22.04
C GLY A 44 2.61 3.81 21.62
N HIS A 45 2.03 2.69 22.05
CA HIS A 45 2.46 1.34 21.68
C HIS A 45 1.63 0.75 20.50
N GLY A 46 0.94 1.59 19.73
CA GLY A 46 0.25 1.16 18.52
C GLY A 46 1.25 0.98 17.38
N HIS A 47 1.11 -0.09 16.61
CA HIS A 47 2.03 -0.43 15.52
C HIS A 47 1.28 -0.45 14.19
N THR A 48 0.69 0.71 13.83
CA THR A 48 0.00 0.90 12.56
C THR A 48 0.59 2.09 11.81
N PHE A 49 0.15 2.30 10.58
CA PHE A 49 0.61 3.40 9.73
C PHE A 49 -0.61 4.12 9.11
N PRO A 50 -0.54 5.45 8.86
CA PRO A 50 -1.67 6.23 8.34
C PRO A 50 -1.73 6.26 6.81
N GLY A 51 -0.82 5.60 6.11
CA GLY A 51 -0.62 5.72 4.68
C GLY A 51 -1.71 5.11 3.81
N ALA A 52 -1.55 5.28 2.51
CA ALA A 52 -2.50 4.82 1.51
C ALA A 52 -2.30 3.33 1.17
N THR A 53 -3.36 2.55 1.31
CA THR A 53 -3.45 1.16 0.87
C THR A 53 -4.88 0.86 0.42
N VAL A 54 -5.08 -0.20 -0.36
CA VAL A 54 -6.40 -0.78 -0.63
C VAL A 54 -6.59 -2.05 0.20
N PRO A 55 -7.81 -2.55 0.38
CA PRO A 55 -8.03 -3.77 1.15
C PRO A 55 -7.14 -4.92 0.66
N TYR A 56 -6.37 -5.50 1.59
CA TYR A 56 -5.45 -6.60 1.33
C TYR A 56 -4.41 -6.34 0.22
N GLY A 57 -4.09 -5.06 -0.06
CA GLY A 57 -3.16 -4.66 -1.11
C GLY A 57 -1.72 -5.06 -0.80
N MET A 58 -0.94 -5.39 -1.85
CA MET A 58 0.51 -5.60 -1.78
C MET A 58 1.24 -4.31 -1.40
N VAL A 59 0.69 -3.16 -1.80
CA VAL A 59 1.26 -1.84 -1.52
C VAL A 59 0.63 -1.25 -0.26
N GLN A 60 1.49 -0.87 0.69
CA GLN A 60 1.18 -0.04 1.84
C GLN A 60 2.09 1.20 1.76
N LEU A 61 1.62 2.24 1.06
CA LEU A 61 2.38 3.46 0.79
C LEU A 61 2.19 4.47 1.90
N SER A 62 3.21 4.66 2.74
CA SER A 62 3.11 5.47 3.95
C SER A 62 4.37 6.30 4.19
N PRO A 63 4.26 7.44 4.93
CA PRO A 63 5.43 8.11 5.46
C PRO A 63 6.17 7.26 6.47
N ASP A 64 7.50 7.38 6.48
CA ASP A 64 8.38 6.84 7.49
C ASP A 64 8.92 7.96 8.37
N THR A 65 8.61 7.91 9.67
CA THR A 65 9.07 8.87 10.68
C THR A 65 10.10 8.25 11.61
N ARG A 66 10.21 6.91 11.65
CA ARG A 66 11.22 6.15 12.40
C ARG A 66 11.94 5.16 11.52
N ILE A 67 13.27 5.15 11.64
CA ILE A 67 14.20 4.35 10.84
C ILE A 67 15.22 3.59 11.68
N ASP A 68 15.11 3.66 13.01
CA ASP A 68 16.05 3.06 13.95
C ASP A 68 15.66 1.64 14.41
N GLY A 69 14.51 1.13 13.93
CA GLY A 69 13.99 -0.19 14.30
C GLY A 69 13.46 -0.25 15.74
N SER A 70 13.24 0.89 16.40
CA SER A 70 12.65 0.94 17.74
C SER A 70 11.27 0.27 17.75
N TRP A 71 10.89 -0.34 18.88
CA TRP A 71 9.66 -1.09 18.99
C TRP A 71 8.42 -0.20 18.79
N ASP A 72 8.38 0.96 19.46
CA ASP A 72 7.37 1.97 19.17
C ASP A 72 7.63 2.59 17.79
N GLY A 73 6.63 2.60 16.93
CA GLY A 73 6.76 3.06 15.55
C GLY A 73 7.49 2.09 14.61
N CYS A 74 7.62 0.81 14.98
CA CYS A 74 8.24 -0.22 14.13
C CYS A 74 7.52 -0.42 12.79
N SER A 75 6.24 -0.03 12.67
CA SER A 75 5.51 0.04 11.37
C SER A 75 6.00 1.17 10.45
N GLY A 76 7.02 1.95 10.85
CA GLY A 76 7.62 3.03 10.07
C GLY A 76 7.14 4.43 10.46
N TYR A 77 5.95 4.56 11.00
CA TYR A 77 5.35 5.83 11.43
C TYR A 77 5.01 5.80 12.92
N HIS A 78 5.25 6.94 13.61
CA HIS A 78 4.75 7.16 14.96
C HIS A 78 4.17 8.58 15.07
N TYR A 79 2.98 8.69 15.67
CA TYR A 79 2.22 9.96 15.72
C TYR A 79 2.95 11.10 16.45
N ASP A 80 3.79 10.81 17.46
CA ASP A 80 4.51 11.84 18.20
C ASP A 80 5.78 12.35 17.48
N ASP A 81 6.10 11.79 16.30
CA ASP A 81 7.26 12.21 15.53
C ASP A 81 6.95 13.48 14.71
N SER A 82 7.98 14.27 14.42
CA SER A 82 7.87 15.51 13.65
C SER A 82 8.75 15.56 12.41
N THR A 83 9.35 14.42 12.03
CA THR A 83 10.26 14.32 10.89
C THR A 83 9.88 13.15 10.01
N ILE A 84 9.70 13.40 8.71
CA ILE A 84 9.52 12.39 7.66
C ILE A 84 10.86 12.18 6.96
N TYR A 85 11.29 10.92 6.88
CA TYR A 85 12.50 10.50 6.16
C TYR A 85 12.22 10.09 4.72
N GLY A 86 10.98 9.74 4.39
CA GLY A 86 10.55 9.38 3.07
C GLY A 86 9.21 8.66 3.07
N PHE A 87 8.85 8.10 1.94
CA PHE A 87 7.60 7.35 1.71
C PHE A 87 7.97 6.00 1.12
N SER A 88 7.85 4.93 1.92
CA SER A 88 8.10 3.57 1.46
C SER A 88 6.80 2.85 1.09
N HIS A 89 6.91 1.74 0.36
CA HIS A 89 5.77 1.10 -0.29
C HIS A 89 5.28 -0.15 0.42
N THR A 90 5.96 -0.58 1.47
CA THR A 90 5.58 -1.74 2.28
C THR A 90 5.67 -1.39 3.76
N HIS A 91 4.62 -1.70 4.52
CA HIS A 91 4.56 -1.49 5.96
C HIS A 91 3.81 -2.63 6.63
N LEU A 92 4.27 -3.05 7.81
CA LEU A 92 3.55 -3.99 8.65
C LEU A 92 2.50 -3.27 9.50
N ASN A 93 1.41 -3.95 9.80
CA ASN A 93 0.31 -3.43 10.61
C ASN A 93 0.06 -4.34 11.82
N GLY A 94 0.13 -3.77 13.02
CA GLY A 94 -0.15 -4.47 14.26
C GLY A 94 0.94 -5.45 14.71
N THR A 95 2.14 -5.38 14.14
CA THR A 95 3.27 -6.25 14.49
C THR A 95 4.30 -5.51 15.35
N GLY A 96 5.08 -6.24 16.13
CA GLY A 96 6.17 -5.69 16.95
C GLY A 96 7.54 -5.78 16.28
N VAL A 97 7.62 -5.74 14.96
CA VAL A 97 8.86 -5.90 14.19
C VAL A 97 8.94 -4.86 13.08
N SER A 98 10.14 -4.44 12.74
CA SER A 98 10.41 -3.33 11.83
C SER A 98 10.72 -3.74 10.39
N ASP A 99 10.39 -4.96 9.98
CA ASP A 99 10.55 -5.43 8.61
C ASP A 99 9.77 -4.54 7.61
N TYR A 100 10.14 -4.61 6.35
CA TYR A 100 9.58 -3.82 5.25
C TYR A 100 10.22 -2.43 5.13
N GLY A 101 9.46 -1.42 4.72
CA GLY A 101 10.04 -0.11 4.36
C GLY A 101 10.73 -0.14 3.01
N ASP A 102 10.21 -0.96 2.08
CA ASP A 102 10.82 -1.16 0.77
C ASP A 102 10.56 -0.01 -0.19
N ILE A 103 11.55 0.22 -1.08
CA ILE A 103 11.45 1.18 -2.19
C ILE A 103 11.04 2.57 -1.68
N MET A 104 11.87 3.14 -0.83
CA MET A 104 11.62 4.47 -0.26
C MET A 104 11.92 5.57 -1.28
N LEU A 105 10.97 6.49 -1.47
CA LEU A 105 11.13 7.72 -2.23
C LEU A 105 10.97 8.94 -1.34
N MET A 106 11.82 9.97 -1.55
CA MET A 106 11.71 11.25 -0.85
C MET A 106 11.86 12.41 -1.84
N PRO A 107 10.84 13.27 -2.02
CA PRO A 107 10.96 14.47 -2.83
C PRO A 107 11.69 15.57 -2.03
N THR A 108 12.63 16.27 -2.66
CA THR A 108 13.39 17.36 -2.04
C THR A 108 13.61 18.52 -3.00
N MET A 109 14.02 19.68 -2.46
CA MET A 109 14.42 20.87 -3.23
C MET A 109 15.87 21.25 -2.96
N GLY A 110 16.54 21.75 -4.00
CA GLY A 110 17.92 22.28 -3.91
C GLY A 110 19.00 21.23 -4.15
N GLU A 111 20.14 21.36 -3.49
CA GLU A 111 21.28 20.46 -3.67
C GLU A 111 20.95 19.05 -3.11
N PRO A 112 21.21 17.99 -3.90
CA PRO A 112 20.98 16.63 -3.45
C PRO A 112 21.96 16.20 -2.38
N SER A 113 21.48 15.39 -1.40
CA SER A 113 22.31 14.77 -0.37
C SER A 113 21.88 13.32 -0.12
N PHE A 114 22.81 12.40 0.06
CA PHE A 114 22.52 11.01 0.43
C PHE A 114 22.38 10.78 1.93
N ASP A 115 22.58 11.84 2.75
CA ASP A 115 22.39 11.80 4.20
C ASP A 115 20.91 12.00 4.55
N ASN A 116 20.32 11.01 5.22
CA ASN A 116 18.91 11.07 5.61
C ASN A 116 18.57 12.20 6.58
N LYS A 117 19.53 12.67 7.38
CA LYS A 117 19.36 13.85 8.22
C LYS A 117 19.28 15.15 7.42
N ILE A 118 19.86 15.15 6.21
CA ILE A 118 19.82 16.30 5.31
C ILE A 118 18.60 16.24 4.40
N TYR A 119 18.27 15.11 3.81
CA TYR A 119 17.14 15.03 2.89
C TYR A 119 15.76 14.91 3.59
N SER A 120 15.70 14.49 4.86
CA SER A 120 14.44 14.46 5.63
C SER A 120 13.81 15.84 5.77
N SER A 121 12.55 15.88 6.11
CA SER A 121 11.80 17.11 6.34
C SER A 121 10.99 17.05 7.63
N THR A 122 10.94 18.16 8.33
CA THR A 122 9.90 18.36 9.34
C THR A 122 8.53 18.46 8.71
N PHE A 123 7.50 18.14 9.48
CA PHE A 123 6.09 18.27 9.11
C PHE A 123 5.25 18.62 10.35
N SER A 124 4.00 18.99 10.12
CA SER A 124 3.02 19.27 11.16
C SER A 124 1.75 18.48 10.94
N HIS A 125 1.21 17.87 11.99
CA HIS A 125 -0.10 17.21 11.95
C HIS A 125 -1.25 18.14 11.54
N ALA A 126 -1.10 19.47 11.70
CA ALA A 126 -2.06 20.44 11.19
C ALA A 126 -2.18 20.41 9.65
N ASN A 127 -1.11 19.99 8.97
CA ASN A 127 -1.03 19.89 7.50
C ASN A 127 -1.02 18.43 7.01
N GLU A 128 -1.30 17.48 7.90
CA GLU A 128 -1.38 16.05 7.61
C GLU A 128 -2.83 15.58 7.55
N LYS A 129 -3.16 14.74 6.57
CA LYS A 129 -4.49 14.14 6.43
C LYS A 129 -4.38 12.71 5.96
N ALA A 130 -5.20 11.85 6.56
CA ALA A 130 -5.34 10.45 6.15
C ALA A 130 -6.81 10.04 6.07
N SER A 131 -7.12 9.16 5.15
CA SER A 131 -8.39 8.45 5.05
C SER A 131 -8.16 7.10 4.37
N ALA A 132 -9.13 6.21 4.39
CA ALA A 132 -9.00 4.90 3.75
C ALA A 132 -8.59 5.05 2.26
N GLY A 133 -7.39 4.59 1.91
CA GLY A 133 -6.82 4.67 0.55
C GLY A 133 -6.15 5.99 0.18
N PHE A 134 -5.98 6.92 1.11
CA PHE A 134 -5.38 8.23 0.83
C PHE A 134 -4.59 8.78 2.02
N TYR A 135 -3.47 9.44 1.71
CA TYR A 135 -2.66 10.21 2.66
C TYR A 135 -2.16 11.49 2.01
N SER A 136 -1.98 12.56 2.80
CA SER A 136 -1.31 13.78 2.37
C SER A 136 -0.62 14.51 3.50
N VAL A 137 0.46 15.23 3.18
CA VAL A 137 1.24 16.04 4.11
C VAL A 137 1.99 17.14 3.37
N ASN A 138 2.31 18.25 4.04
CA ASN A 138 3.30 19.22 3.56
C ASN A 138 4.65 18.92 4.22
N LEU A 139 5.71 18.90 3.39
CA LEU A 139 7.10 18.78 3.82
C LEU A 139 7.67 20.18 4.06
N ASP A 140 7.70 20.65 5.31
CA ASP A 140 7.99 22.05 5.67
C ASP A 140 9.35 22.54 5.14
N LYS A 141 10.41 21.73 5.29
CA LYS A 141 11.77 22.08 4.87
C LYS A 141 11.89 22.31 3.37
N HIS A 142 11.22 21.48 2.60
CA HIS A 142 11.30 21.48 1.15
C HIS A 142 10.16 22.26 0.48
N ASP A 143 9.11 22.61 1.24
CA ASP A 143 7.88 23.28 0.78
C ASP A 143 7.25 22.51 -0.38
N ILE A 144 6.98 21.22 -0.12
CA ILE A 144 6.40 20.28 -1.08
C ILE A 144 5.14 19.68 -0.49
N ASP A 145 4.01 19.79 -1.19
CA ASP A 145 2.81 19.05 -0.84
C ASP A 145 2.89 17.65 -1.45
N VAL A 146 2.76 16.65 -0.59
CA VAL A 146 2.75 15.23 -0.95
C VAL A 146 1.35 14.69 -0.82
N ARG A 147 0.88 13.96 -1.83
CA ARG A 147 -0.36 13.20 -1.82
C ARG A 147 -0.09 11.77 -2.27
N LEU A 148 -0.66 10.79 -1.58
CA LEU A 148 -0.44 9.37 -1.81
C LEU A 148 -1.78 8.66 -1.96
N THR A 149 -1.85 7.72 -2.92
CA THR A 149 -2.93 6.74 -3.05
C THR A 149 -2.36 5.45 -3.61
N ALA A 150 -3.15 4.38 -3.71
CA ALA A 150 -2.66 3.11 -4.21
C ALA A 150 -3.74 2.30 -4.93
N SER A 151 -3.32 1.39 -5.81
CA SER A 151 -4.06 0.19 -6.19
C SER A 151 -3.49 -1.02 -5.44
N THR A 152 -3.88 -2.23 -5.81
CA THR A 152 -3.39 -3.45 -5.14
C THR A 152 -1.87 -3.58 -5.20
N ARG A 153 -1.25 -3.26 -6.35
CA ARG A 153 0.19 -3.47 -6.62
C ARG A 153 0.95 -2.22 -7.01
N VAL A 154 0.27 -1.05 -7.06
CA VAL A 154 0.89 0.20 -7.50
C VAL A 154 0.64 1.30 -6.48
N GLY A 155 1.72 1.87 -5.94
CA GLY A 155 1.69 3.12 -5.19
C GLY A 155 1.69 4.31 -6.15
N PHE A 156 0.91 5.34 -5.85
CA PHE A 156 0.79 6.53 -6.70
C PHE A 156 1.00 7.79 -5.88
N HIS A 157 2.04 8.54 -6.23
CA HIS A 157 2.43 9.79 -5.58
C HIS A 157 2.11 10.98 -6.47
N GLU A 158 1.69 12.06 -5.85
CA GLU A 158 1.63 13.40 -6.44
C GLU A 158 2.46 14.34 -5.55
N TYR A 159 3.49 14.96 -6.12
CA TYR A 159 4.33 15.95 -5.48
C TYR A 159 4.09 17.32 -6.10
N THR A 160 3.62 18.30 -5.32
CA THR A 160 3.47 19.69 -5.78
C THR A 160 4.59 20.53 -5.20
N PHE A 161 5.41 21.11 -6.05
CA PHE A 161 6.57 21.93 -5.68
C PHE A 161 6.15 23.39 -5.53
N ASN A 162 6.09 23.90 -4.29
CA ASN A 162 5.61 25.25 -4.00
C ASN A 162 6.65 26.36 -4.27
N LYS A 163 7.88 25.97 -4.64
CA LYS A 163 8.96 26.86 -5.08
C LYS A 163 9.50 26.40 -6.43
N ALA A 164 10.01 27.35 -7.21
CA ALA A 164 10.79 27.05 -8.42
C ALA A 164 12.23 26.67 -8.03
N GLY A 165 12.85 25.75 -8.77
CA GLY A 165 14.24 25.35 -8.55
C GLY A 165 14.52 23.91 -8.94
N PHE A 166 15.62 23.36 -8.48
CA PHE A 166 15.94 21.94 -8.66
C PHE A 166 15.11 21.09 -7.70
N ALA A 167 14.20 20.32 -8.28
CA ALA A 167 13.48 19.27 -7.60
C ALA A 167 14.23 17.95 -7.73
N ASN A 168 14.35 17.20 -6.65
CA ASN A 168 14.95 15.87 -6.67
C ASN A 168 13.98 14.86 -6.10
N ILE A 169 14.02 13.64 -6.60
CA ILE A 169 13.42 12.46 -5.99
C ILE A 169 14.55 11.50 -5.64
N ILE A 170 14.67 11.19 -4.36
CA ILE A 170 15.67 10.26 -3.82
C ILE A 170 15.03 8.88 -3.79
N LEU A 171 15.72 7.89 -4.31
CA LEU A 171 15.50 6.48 -4.05
C LEU A 171 16.55 6.02 -3.04
N ASP A 172 16.12 5.51 -1.89
CA ASP A 172 17.01 4.94 -0.87
C ASP A 172 16.65 3.47 -0.60
N LEU A 173 17.50 2.56 -1.04
CA LEU A 173 17.32 1.12 -0.80
C LEU A 173 17.90 0.65 0.54
N ASN A 174 18.64 1.52 1.26
CA ASN A 174 19.16 1.28 2.61
C ASN A 174 18.30 1.91 3.71
N HIS A 175 17.08 2.29 3.37
CA HIS A 175 16.21 3.07 4.24
C HIS A 175 15.92 2.39 5.59
N ARG A 176 15.61 1.09 5.57
CA ARG A 176 15.36 0.27 6.77
C ARG A 176 16.17 -1.03 6.66
N ASP A 177 15.69 -2.15 6.96
CA ASP A 177 16.29 -3.47 6.98
C ASP A 177 17.64 -3.61 6.22
N LYS A 178 18.47 -4.54 6.61
CA LYS A 178 19.77 -4.79 5.99
C LYS A 178 19.62 -5.15 4.51
N LEU A 179 20.19 -4.33 3.63
CA LEU A 179 20.22 -4.59 2.20
C LEU A 179 21.24 -5.70 1.88
N LEU A 180 20.75 -6.83 1.39
CA LEU A 180 21.57 -7.95 0.90
C LEU A 180 22.01 -7.72 -0.55
N GLU A 181 21.11 -7.20 -1.38
CA GLU A 181 21.33 -6.89 -2.79
C GLU A 181 20.39 -5.77 -3.22
N GLY A 182 20.92 -4.71 -3.77
CA GLY A 182 20.17 -3.66 -4.43
C GLY A 182 20.58 -3.55 -5.89
N THR A 183 19.62 -3.29 -6.77
CA THR A 183 19.92 -2.89 -8.15
C THR A 183 19.04 -1.73 -8.59
N VAL A 184 19.60 -0.88 -9.45
CA VAL A 184 18.88 0.20 -10.16
C VAL A 184 19.23 0.08 -11.63
N ARG A 185 18.22 -0.05 -12.48
CA ARG A 185 18.31 -0.09 -13.93
C ARG A 185 17.58 1.13 -14.53
N ILE A 186 18.29 2.00 -15.18
CA ILE A 186 17.70 3.14 -15.91
C ILE A 186 17.24 2.60 -17.26
N ILE A 187 15.93 2.60 -17.48
CA ILE A 187 15.32 2.13 -18.75
C ILE A 187 15.26 3.27 -19.75
N ASP A 188 14.77 4.43 -19.28
CA ASP A 188 14.73 5.68 -20.01
C ASP A 188 14.62 6.85 -19.00
N ASP A 189 14.38 8.08 -19.49
CA ASP A 189 14.30 9.28 -18.65
C ASP A 189 13.00 9.39 -17.82
N THR A 190 12.08 8.44 -18.00
CA THR A 190 10.80 8.35 -17.24
C THR A 190 10.65 7.05 -16.48
N THR A 191 11.53 6.07 -16.66
CA THR A 191 11.32 4.71 -16.17
C THR A 191 12.58 4.10 -15.58
N ILE A 192 12.43 3.51 -14.38
CA ILE A 192 13.50 2.84 -13.65
C ILE A 192 12.97 1.49 -13.16
N GLU A 193 13.81 0.48 -13.18
CA GLU A 193 13.55 -0.81 -12.56
C GLU A 193 14.52 -1.03 -11.40
N VAL A 194 14.01 -1.57 -10.30
CA VAL A 194 14.72 -1.70 -9.04
C VAL A 194 14.52 -3.11 -8.47
N LEU A 195 15.57 -3.67 -7.88
CA LEU A 195 15.48 -4.80 -6.95
C LEU A 195 15.95 -4.32 -5.58
N ARG A 196 15.22 -4.67 -4.55
CA ARG A 196 15.64 -4.64 -3.16
C ARG A 196 15.50 -6.04 -2.58
N ARG A 197 16.64 -6.66 -2.23
CA ARG A 197 16.68 -7.90 -1.47
C ARG A 197 17.20 -7.60 -0.09
N SER A 198 16.44 -7.93 0.95
CA SER A 198 16.74 -7.53 2.33
C SER A 198 16.65 -8.67 3.32
N GLU A 199 17.18 -8.42 4.51
CA GLU A 199 17.20 -9.34 5.65
C GLU A 199 16.80 -8.59 6.92
N ALA A 200 15.77 -9.13 7.60
CA ALA A 200 15.42 -8.86 8.99
C ALA A 200 14.79 -10.13 9.57
N TRP A 201 13.55 -10.11 10.08
CA TRP A 201 12.81 -11.34 10.41
C TRP A 201 12.56 -12.19 9.15
N ALA A 202 12.11 -11.55 8.07
CA ALA A 202 12.18 -12.16 6.75
C ALA A 202 13.66 -12.24 6.33
N ARG A 203 14.27 -13.42 6.45
CA ARG A 203 15.71 -13.62 6.21
C ARG A 203 16.14 -13.40 4.77
N ASN A 204 15.20 -13.43 3.84
CA ASN A 204 15.46 -13.33 2.41
C ASN A 204 14.20 -12.79 1.68
N GLN A 205 13.97 -11.50 1.79
CA GLN A 205 12.84 -10.82 1.15
C GLN A 205 13.27 -10.25 -0.20
N TYR A 206 12.45 -10.45 -1.24
CA TYR A 206 12.65 -9.88 -2.57
C TYR A 206 11.52 -8.93 -2.91
N VAL A 207 11.87 -7.70 -3.28
CA VAL A 207 10.95 -6.72 -3.83
C VAL A 207 11.53 -6.14 -5.11
N TYR A 208 10.92 -6.50 -6.22
CA TYR A 208 11.15 -5.85 -7.51
C TYR A 208 10.19 -4.69 -7.65
N ALA A 209 10.66 -3.59 -8.22
CA ALA A 209 9.81 -2.44 -8.48
C ALA A 209 10.07 -1.85 -9.87
N ARG A 210 9.01 -1.27 -10.45
CA ARG A 210 9.09 -0.38 -11.60
C ARG A 210 8.58 0.99 -11.19
N ILE A 211 9.43 2.01 -11.32
CA ILE A 211 9.15 3.40 -10.98
C ILE A 211 8.96 4.15 -12.29
N GLU A 212 7.81 4.79 -12.44
CA GLU A 212 7.46 5.58 -13.62
C GLU A 212 7.17 7.02 -13.21
N PHE A 213 7.74 7.98 -13.93
CA PHE A 213 7.50 9.43 -13.79
C PHE A 213 6.62 9.92 -14.94
N ASN A 214 5.70 10.85 -14.67
CA ASN A 214 4.87 11.46 -15.72
C ASN A 214 5.63 12.49 -16.57
N VAL A 215 6.86 12.81 -16.21
CA VAL A 215 7.76 13.78 -16.88
C VAL A 215 9.18 13.22 -16.88
N PRO A 216 10.02 13.60 -17.87
CA PRO A 216 11.43 13.23 -17.86
C PRO A 216 12.15 13.71 -16.59
N MET A 217 12.88 12.79 -15.97
CA MET A 217 13.72 13.03 -14.79
C MET A 217 15.16 12.65 -15.11
N LYS A 218 16.06 13.60 -14.99
CA LYS A 218 17.47 13.32 -15.23
C LYS A 218 18.04 12.50 -14.08
N PHE A 219 18.61 11.34 -14.36
CA PHE A 219 19.49 10.64 -13.41
C PHE A 219 20.69 11.53 -13.11
N THR A 220 20.88 11.90 -11.85
CA THR A 220 21.86 12.92 -11.47
C THR A 220 23.05 12.31 -10.75
N SER A 221 22.83 11.37 -9.82
CA SER A 221 23.88 10.77 -9.02
C SER A 221 23.44 9.44 -8.41
N VAL A 222 24.41 8.59 -8.13
CA VAL A 222 24.24 7.34 -7.40
C VAL A 222 25.32 7.22 -6.33
N LYS A 223 24.96 6.75 -5.14
CA LYS A 223 25.88 6.21 -4.15
C LYS A 223 25.74 4.69 -4.20
N SER A 224 26.82 4.00 -4.58
CA SER A 224 26.89 2.54 -4.61
C SER A 224 28.26 2.10 -4.13
N ASN A 225 28.31 0.98 -3.41
CA ASN A 225 29.56 0.33 -2.99
C ASN A 225 30.00 -0.81 -3.91
N SER A 226 29.39 -0.97 -5.08
CA SER A 226 29.67 -2.05 -6.03
C SER A 226 29.58 -1.57 -7.49
N VAL A 227 29.31 -2.46 -8.39
CA VAL A 227 29.45 -2.33 -9.85
C VAL A 227 28.54 -1.28 -10.46
N THR A 228 29.12 -0.41 -11.29
CA THR A 228 28.43 0.43 -12.26
C THR A 228 28.79 -0.04 -13.68
N LYS A 229 27.79 -0.36 -14.49
CA LYS A 229 27.99 -0.72 -15.90
C LYS A 229 26.91 -0.08 -16.76
N GLY A 230 27.24 1.05 -17.40
CA GLY A 230 26.25 1.82 -18.15
C GLY A 230 25.11 2.31 -17.25
N ASP A 231 23.89 1.96 -17.62
CA ASP A 231 22.65 2.32 -16.90
C ASP A 231 22.24 1.30 -15.82
N PHE A 232 23.17 0.43 -15.40
CA PHE A 232 22.96 -0.58 -14.34
C PHE A 232 23.88 -0.32 -13.16
N TYR A 233 23.29 -0.24 -11.97
CA TYR A 233 23.95 -0.03 -10.69
C TYR A 233 23.54 -1.13 -9.72
N SER A 234 24.47 -1.65 -8.95
CA SER A 234 24.20 -2.67 -7.93
C SER A 234 25.04 -2.45 -6.68
N GLY A 235 24.64 -3.04 -5.56
CA GLY A 235 25.39 -2.99 -4.32
C GLY A 235 24.56 -3.31 -3.09
N THR A 236 25.22 -3.34 -1.94
CA THR A 236 24.60 -3.42 -0.60
C THR A 236 24.47 -2.05 0.08
N GLU A 237 25.01 -1.00 -0.55
CA GLU A 237 24.70 0.40 -0.28
C GLU A 237 24.28 1.02 -1.61
N LEU A 238 22.99 1.37 -1.75
CA LEU A 238 22.49 1.87 -3.02
C LEU A 238 21.41 2.93 -2.82
N LYS A 239 21.76 4.16 -3.22
CA LYS A 239 20.86 5.32 -3.26
C LYS A 239 21.02 6.05 -4.58
N ALA A 240 19.94 6.61 -5.11
CA ALA A 240 19.95 7.32 -6.39
C ALA A 240 19.15 8.63 -6.33
N TYR A 241 19.52 9.58 -7.18
CA TYR A 241 18.81 10.85 -7.37
C TYR A 241 18.33 10.98 -8.80
N PHE A 242 17.08 11.45 -8.92
CA PHE A 242 16.45 11.85 -10.16
C PHE A 242 16.02 13.31 -10.01
N SER A 243 16.49 14.18 -10.92
CA SER A 243 16.35 15.62 -10.76
C SER A 243 15.72 16.28 -11.98
N LYS A 244 15.01 17.38 -11.73
CA LYS A 244 14.37 18.21 -12.77
C LYS A 244 14.27 19.65 -12.28
N MET A 245 14.45 20.62 -13.19
CA MET A 245 14.05 21.99 -12.92
C MET A 245 12.53 22.11 -12.95
N VAL A 246 11.95 22.61 -11.87
CA VAL A 246 10.51 22.81 -11.74
C VAL A 246 10.17 24.30 -11.58
N LYS A 247 8.96 24.66 -12.00
CA LYS A 247 8.33 25.96 -11.72
C LYS A 247 7.54 25.87 -10.41
N LYS A 248 7.26 27.02 -9.80
CA LYS A 248 6.34 27.08 -8.64
C LYS A 248 4.97 26.51 -9.03
N GLY A 249 4.46 25.59 -8.20
CA GLY A 249 3.19 24.90 -8.40
C GLY A 249 3.24 23.74 -9.40
N GLU A 250 4.43 23.41 -9.95
CA GLU A 250 4.58 22.27 -10.85
C GLU A 250 4.40 20.96 -10.10
N LYS A 251 3.73 20.00 -10.74
CA LYS A 251 3.48 18.68 -10.19
C LYS A 251 4.33 17.63 -10.88
N ILE A 252 4.91 16.73 -10.08
CA ILE A 252 5.51 15.49 -10.55
C ILE A 252 4.68 14.34 -9.98
N LEU A 253 4.22 13.47 -10.88
CA LEU A 253 3.50 12.25 -10.53
C LEU A 253 4.42 11.05 -10.66
N VAL A 254 4.36 10.14 -9.69
CA VAL A 254 5.20 8.93 -9.68
C VAL A 254 4.32 7.72 -9.41
N LYS A 255 4.47 6.68 -10.21
CA LYS A 255 3.89 5.37 -9.96
C LYS A 255 5.00 4.39 -9.61
N VAL A 256 4.78 3.57 -8.59
CA VAL A 256 5.70 2.52 -8.18
C VAL A 256 4.93 1.22 -8.11
N SER A 257 5.16 0.33 -9.07
CA SER A 257 4.56 -1.01 -9.07
C SER A 257 5.54 -2.01 -8.45
N LEU A 258 5.03 -2.86 -7.57
CA LEU A 258 5.81 -3.88 -6.87
C LEU A 258 5.56 -5.27 -7.45
N SER A 259 6.55 -6.16 -7.32
CA SER A 259 6.45 -7.59 -7.59
C SER A 259 7.36 -8.38 -6.64
N PRO A 260 6.90 -9.52 -6.09
CA PRO A 260 7.76 -10.43 -5.34
C PRO A 260 8.60 -11.33 -6.24
N THR A 261 8.37 -11.33 -7.56
CA THR A 261 8.91 -12.35 -8.47
C THR A 261 10.00 -11.84 -9.39
N SER A 262 9.76 -10.74 -10.13
CA SER A 262 10.70 -10.26 -11.17
C SER A 262 10.45 -8.81 -11.61
N TYR A 263 11.35 -8.26 -12.42
CA TYR A 263 11.14 -6.98 -13.10
C TYR A 263 9.96 -7.04 -14.08
N GLU A 264 9.80 -8.17 -14.78
CA GLU A 264 8.68 -8.41 -15.69
C GLU A 264 7.35 -8.44 -14.93
N GLY A 265 7.33 -9.02 -13.70
CA GLY A 265 6.18 -8.99 -12.80
C GLY A 265 5.84 -7.56 -12.39
N ALA A 266 6.82 -6.75 -11.97
CA ALA A 266 6.61 -5.34 -11.66
C ALA A 266 6.10 -4.54 -12.87
N LYS A 267 6.64 -4.80 -14.07
CA LYS A 267 6.15 -4.21 -15.32
C LYS A 267 4.72 -4.65 -15.65
N LEU A 268 4.36 -5.90 -15.43
CA LEU A 268 3.00 -6.39 -15.63
C LEU A 268 2.03 -5.70 -14.65
N ASN A 269 2.42 -5.61 -13.38
CA ASN A 269 1.62 -5.01 -12.30
C ASN A 269 1.40 -3.50 -12.51
N SER A 270 2.32 -2.78 -13.18
CA SER A 270 2.13 -1.35 -13.51
C SER A 270 0.88 -1.12 -14.38
N SER A 271 0.40 -2.15 -15.07
CA SER A 271 -0.82 -2.08 -15.88
C SER A 271 -2.12 -1.89 -15.08
N GLU A 272 -2.10 -2.00 -13.74
CA GLU A 272 -3.24 -1.65 -12.89
C GLU A 272 -3.60 -0.16 -13.02
N ILE A 273 -2.61 0.72 -13.20
CA ILE A 273 -2.82 2.17 -13.37
C ILE A 273 -2.20 2.62 -14.69
N LYS A 274 -3.01 2.63 -15.76
CA LYS A 274 -2.56 3.00 -17.11
C LYS A 274 -2.57 4.51 -17.41
N HIS A 275 -3.09 5.33 -16.50
CA HIS A 275 -3.24 6.79 -16.65
C HIS A 275 -2.53 7.53 -15.52
N TRP A 276 -2.46 8.88 -15.66
CA TRP A 276 -1.86 9.78 -14.68
C TRP A 276 -2.93 10.62 -13.93
N ASP A 277 -4.15 10.12 -13.81
CA ASP A 277 -5.25 10.76 -13.08
C ASP A 277 -5.25 10.29 -11.63
N PHE A 278 -4.68 11.10 -10.76
CA PHE A 278 -4.55 10.82 -9.32
C PHE A 278 -5.93 10.72 -8.64
N GLU A 279 -6.86 11.64 -8.97
CA GLU A 279 -8.18 11.66 -8.32
C GLU A 279 -9.00 10.42 -8.67
N LYS A 280 -8.85 9.91 -9.89
CA LYS A 280 -9.51 8.67 -10.30
C LYS A 280 -9.02 7.48 -9.47
N VAL A 281 -7.71 7.30 -9.30
CA VAL A 281 -7.13 6.19 -8.50
C VAL A 281 -7.54 6.32 -7.03
N LYS A 282 -7.49 7.53 -6.47
CA LYS A 282 -7.99 7.80 -5.10
C LYS A 282 -9.45 7.38 -4.94
N LYS A 283 -10.31 7.72 -5.90
CA LYS A 283 -11.73 7.35 -5.85
C LYS A 283 -11.96 5.85 -6.01
N GLU A 284 -11.15 5.18 -6.83
CA GLU A 284 -11.16 3.72 -6.97
C GLU A 284 -10.76 3.05 -5.65
N ALA A 285 -9.71 3.53 -4.97
CA ALA A 285 -9.30 3.03 -3.65
C ALA A 285 -10.40 3.22 -2.59
N GLU A 286 -11.01 4.40 -2.51
CA GLU A 286 -12.17 4.67 -1.63
C GLU A 286 -13.34 3.72 -1.91
N THR A 287 -13.61 3.44 -3.20
CA THR A 287 -14.69 2.53 -3.60
C THR A 287 -14.41 1.09 -3.16
N LEU A 288 -13.16 0.62 -3.27
CA LEU A 288 -12.75 -0.69 -2.78
C LEU A 288 -12.92 -0.79 -1.25
N TRP A 289 -12.53 0.24 -0.51
CA TRP A 289 -12.73 0.29 0.95
C TRP A 289 -14.20 0.28 1.32
N ASN A 290 -15.03 1.08 0.68
CA ASN A 290 -16.48 1.09 0.94
C ASN A 290 -17.09 -0.29 0.69
N LYS A 291 -16.69 -1.00 -0.37
CA LYS A 291 -17.15 -2.35 -0.67
C LYS A 291 -16.75 -3.35 0.44
N GLU A 292 -15.52 -3.31 0.91
CA GLU A 292 -15.06 -4.25 1.94
C GLU A 292 -15.68 -3.92 3.32
N LEU A 293 -15.73 -2.65 3.70
CA LEU A 293 -16.29 -2.20 4.97
C LEU A 293 -17.81 -2.42 5.05
N SER A 294 -18.52 -2.44 3.94
CA SER A 294 -19.97 -2.73 3.90
C SER A 294 -20.33 -4.17 4.23
N LYS A 295 -19.35 -5.06 4.39
CA LYS A 295 -19.61 -6.44 4.85
C LYS A 295 -20.19 -6.51 6.26
N ILE A 296 -19.98 -5.46 7.07
CA ILE A 296 -20.62 -5.30 8.38
C ILE A 296 -21.14 -3.87 8.48
N GLU A 297 -22.46 -3.74 8.48
CA GLU A 297 -23.13 -2.44 8.60
C GLU A 297 -23.52 -2.17 10.04
N VAL A 298 -22.98 -1.08 10.61
CA VAL A 298 -23.27 -0.64 11.97
C VAL A 298 -23.80 0.80 11.93
N THR A 299 -24.85 1.05 12.69
CA THR A 299 -25.40 2.39 12.88
C THR A 299 -25.28 2.82 14.35
N SER A 300 -24.90 4.06 14.59
CA SER A 300 -24.81 4.65 15.92
C SER A 300 -24.92 6.18 15.80
N ASP A 301 -25.51 6.81 16.80
CA ASP A 301 -25.47 8.27 16.96
C ASP A 301 -24.11 8.75 17.50
N ASP A 302 -23.32 7.84 18.08
CA ASP A 302 -21.99 8.08 18.61
C ASP A 302 -20.94 7.94 17.49
N LYS A 303 -20.43 9.07 17.02
CA LYS A 303 -19.45 9.13 15.92
C LYS A 303 -18.11 8.49 16.31
N ASP A 304 -17.70 8.58 17.57
CA ASP A 304 -16.43 8.00 18.03
C ASP A 304 -16.50 6.47 18.02
N LYS A 305 -17.62 5.90 18.43
CA LYS A 305 -17.84 4.45 18.34
C LYS A 305 -17.85 3.95 16.89
N LEU A 306 -18.45 4.73 15.97
CA LEU A 306 -18.38 4.40 14.54
C LEU A 306 -16.95 4.46 14.02
N ALA A 307 -16.19 5.50 14.39
CA ALA A 307 -14.78 5.61 14.01
C ALA A 307 -13.94 4.46 14.56
N ILE A 308 -14.11 4.11 15.83
CA ILE A 308 -13.42 2.95 16.46
C ILE A 308 -13.77 1.64 15.73
N PHE A 309 -15.06 1.39 15.49
CA PHE A 309 -15.53 0.17 14.85
C PHE A 309 -14.98 0.03 13.42
N TYR A 310 -15.19 1.06 12.58
CA TYR A 310 -14.78 0.98 11.18
C TYR A 310 -13.27 1.04 11.01
N THR A 311 -12.53 1.70 11.91
CA THR A 311 -11.07 1.68 11.89
C THR A 311 -10.54 0.31 12.34
N ALA A 312 -11.13 -0.34 13.34
CA ALA A 312 -10.77 -1.71 13.72
C ALA A 312 -11.03 -2.68 12.56
N LEU A 313 -12.19 -2.59 11.90
CA LEU A 313 -12.50 -3.40 10.73
C LEU A 313 -11.53 -3.13 9.57
N TYR A 314 -11.19 -1.86 9.30
CA TYR A 314 -10.18 -1.45 8.34
C TYR A 314 -8.82 -2.10 8.62
N HIS A 315 -8.34 -2.09 9.87
CA HIS A 315 -7.07 -2.72 10.25
C HIS A 315 -7.08 -4.23 9.99
N THR A 316 -8.20 -4.94 10.18
CA THR A 316 -8.28 -6.37 9.85
C THR A 316 -8.16 -6.68 8.36
N MET A 317 -8.32 -5.68 7.50
CA MET A 317 -8.29 -5.81 6.03
C MET A 317 -7.01 -5.26 5.39
N MET A 318 -6.00 -4.87 6.19
CA MET A 318 -4.70 -4.44 5.68
C MET A 318 -3.78 -5.65 5.43
N GLN A 319 -3.77 -6.59 6.38
CA GLN A 319 -2.99 -7.83 6.33
C GLN A 319 -3.82 -8.98 6.93
N PRO A 320 -3.62 -10.21 6.44
CA PRO A 320 -2.68 -10.65 5.38
C PRO A 320 -2.92 -9.93 4.05
N ASN A 321 -1.87 -9.71 3.27
CA ASN A 321 -1.95 -9.00 1.99
C ASN A 321 -1.56 -9.88 0.79
N ILE A 322 -2.02 -9.50 -0.41
CA ILE A 322 -1.66 -10.15 -1.67
C ILE A 322 -0.14 -10.18 -1.84
N ALA A 323 0.38 -11.35 -2.25
CA ALA A 323 1.80 -11.59 -2.51
C ALA A 323 2.03 -12.28 -3.85
N GLN A 324 1.22 -11.97 -4.85
CA GLN A 324 1.32 -12.48 -6.21
C GLN A 324 1.17 -11.38 -7.24
N ASP A 325 1.81 -11.57 -8.40
CA ASP A 325 1.65 -10.72 -9.57
C ASP A 325 0.28 -10.89 -10.25
N LEU A 326 -0.05 -10.02 -11.20
CA LEU A 326 -1.33 -10.08 -11.93
C LEU A 326 -1.54 -11.40 -12.70
N ASP A 327 -0.46 -12.09 -13.07
CA ASP A 327 -0.51 -13.40 -13.73
C ASP A 327 -0.54 -14.58 -12.74
N GLY A 328 -0.71 -14.30 -11.44
CA GLY A 328 -0.77 -15.30 -10.39
C GLY A 328 0.59 -15.82 -9.91
N LYS A 329 1.71 -15.33 -10.45
CA LYS A 329 3.03 -15.74 -10.00
C LYS A 329 3.34 -15.19 -8.62
N TYR A 330 3.94 -16.03 -7.77
CA TYR A 330 4.38 -15.67 -6.43
C TYR A 330 5.71 -16.35 -6.10
N ARG A 331 6.42 -15.83 -5.11
CA ARG A 331 7.63 -16.49 -4.57
C ARG A 331 7.22 -17.42 -3.45
N GLY A 332 7.59 -18.70 -3.56
CA GLY A 332 7.32 -19.71 -2.56
C GLY A 332 8.35 -19.71 -1.42
N ARG A 333 8.06 -20.49 -0.35
CA ARG A 333 8.97 -20.67 0.79
C ARG A 333 10.25 -21.44 0.44
N ASP A 334 10.27 -22.14 -0.69
CA ASP A 334 11.46 -22.75 -1.32
C ASP A 334 12.29 -21.74 -2.13
N ASN A 335 11.90 -20.47 -2.12
CA ASN A 335 12.49 -19.38 -2.89
C ASN A 335 12.36 -19.54 -4.41
N GLN A 336 11.50 -20.44 -4.89
CA GLN A 336 11.18 -20.60 -6.31
C GLN A 336 9.95 -19.78 -6.69
N ILE A 337 9.78 -19.54 -7.98
CA ILE A 337 8.60 -18.86 -8.50
C ILE A 337 7.55 -19.91 -8.89
N HIS A 338 6.37 -19.78 -8.32
CA HIS A 338 5.21 -20.63 -8.55
C HIS A 338 4.05 -19.81 -9.13
N THR A 339 2.97 -20.48 -9.53
CA THR A 339 1.72 -19.85 -9.97
C THR A 339 0.58 -20.33 -9.07
N ALA A 340 -0.20 -19.40 -8.56
CA ALA A 340 -1.42 -19.69 -7.82
C ALA A 340 -2.56 -19.95 -8.83
N GLU A 341 -3.05 -21.19 -8.87
CA GLU A 341 -4.12 -21.61 -9.79
C GLU A 341 -5.44 -21.74 -9.04
N GLY A 342 -6.39 -20.86 -9.35
CA GLY A 342 -7.73 -20.88 -8.76
C GLY A 342 -7.87 -20.27 -7.37
N PHE A 343 -6.81 -19.65 -6.82
CA PHE A 343 -6.81 -18.93 -5.55
C PHE A 343 -5.86 -17.74 -5.63
N ASP A 344 -5.99 -16.80 -4.68
CA ASP A 344 -5.04 -15.71 -4.49
C ASP A 344 -4.04 -16.09 -3.39
N TYR A 345 -2.73 -15.85 -3.64
CA TYR A 345 -1.66 -16.11 -2.68
C TYR A 345 -1.38 -14.89 -1.80
N TYR A 346 -1.28 -15.12 -0.49
CA TYR A 346 -1.12 -14.09 0.52
C TYR A 346 0.15 -14.29 1.36
N THR A 347 0.54 -13.23 2.08
CA THR A 347 1.65 -13.21 3.03
C THR A 347 1.26 -12.41 4.29
N VAL A 348 2.15 -12.41 5.28
CA VAL A 348 1.98 -11.78 6.61
C VAL A 348 0.93 -12.51 7.43
N PHE A 349 1.29 -13.72 7.85
CA PHE A 349 0.45 -14.54 8.70
C PHE A 349 1.02 -14.67 10.11
N SER A 350 0.61 -13.79 11.02
CA SER A 350 0.87 -13.90 12.45
C SER A 350 -0.21 -14.76 13.12
N LEU A 351 -0.19 -16.08 12.90
CA LEU A 351 -1.29 -16.96 13.27
C LEU A 351 -1.48 -17.09 14.77
N TRP A 352 -0.42 -16.92 15.56
CA TRP A 352 -0.49 -16.89 17.02
C TRP A 352 -1.43 -15.79 17.54
N ASP A 353 -1.49 -14.67 16.83
CA ASP A 353 -2.38 -13.54 17.14
C ASP A 353 -3.75 -13.70 16.49
N THR A 354 -3.78 -13.98 15.18
CA THR A 354 -4.97 -13.83 14.34
C THR A 354 -5.95 -14.99 14.40
N PHE A 355 -5.52 -16.20 14.82
CA PHE A 355 -6.41 -17.37 14.95
C PHE A 355 -7.55 -17.13 15.95
N ARG A 356 -7.36 -16.23 16.92
CA ARG A 356 -8.29 -15.96 18.03
C ARG A 356 -9.54 -15.21 17.60
N GLY A 357 -9.41 -14.30 16.63
CA GLY A 357 -10.50 -13.39 16.26
C GLY A 357 -10.55 -13.06 14.77
N ALA A 358 -9.45 -12.69 14.13
CA ALA A 358 -9.44 -12.27 12.73
C ALA A 358 -9.83 -13.42 11.77
N HIS A 359 -9.22 -14.60 11.88
CA HIS A 359 -9.59 -15.74 11.04
C HIS A 359 -11.03 -16.22 11.27
N PRO A 360 -11.55 -16.38 12.50
CA PRO A 360 -12.96 -16.61 12.74
C PRO A 360 -13.88 -15.54 12.12
N LEU A 361 -13.51 -14.27 12.19
CA LEU A 361 -14.26 -13.20 11.54
C LEU A 361 -14.31 -13.41 10.03
N TYR A 362 -13.18 -13.71 9.37
CA TYR A 362 -13.14 -13.91 7.92
C TYR A 362 -14.03 -15.08 7.46
N THR A 363 -14.18 -16.15 8.26
CA THR A 363 -15.09 -17.25 7.92
C THR A 363 -16.55 -16.79 7.84
N LEU A 364 -16.91 -15.73 8.54
CA LEU A 364 -18.26 -15.16 8.55
C LEU A 364 -18.47 -14.18 7.39
N ILE A 365 -17.46 -13.30 7.12
CA ILE A 365 -17.62 -12.16 6.21
C ILE A 365 -16.94 -12.35 4.86
N ASP A 366 -15.99 -13.31 4.71
CA ASP A 366 -15.21 -13.51 3.48
C ASP A 366 -14.75 -14.96 3.29
N LYS A 367 -15.70 -15.83 2.96
CA LYS A 367 -15.43 -17.26 2.78
C LYS A 367 -14.45 -17.55 1.63
N LYS A 368 -14.46 -16.74 0.54
CA LYS A 368 -13.52 -16.93 -0.57
C LYS A 368 -12.09 -16.69 -0.08
N ARG A 369 -11.85 -15.58 0.59
CA ARG A 369 -10.51 -15.23 1.09
C ARG A 369 -10.04 -16.21 2.16
N THR A 370 -10.94 -16.70 3.02
CA THR A 370 -10.63 -17.79 3.95
C THR A 370 -10.11 -19.02 3.22
N SER A 371 -10.76 -19.44 2.12
CA SER A 371 -10.29 -20.55 1.28
C SER A 371 -8.92 -20.25 0.64
N ASP A 372 -8.70 -19.03 0.19
CA ASP A 372 -7.43 -18.60 -0.39
C ASP A 372 -6.30 -18.65 0.65
N TYR A 373 -6.55 -18.24 1.89
CA TYR A 373 -5.59 -18.38 3.00
C TYR A 373 -5.24 -19.83 3.28
N ILE A 374 -6.23 -20.72 3.32
CA ILE A 374 -6.01 -22.17 3.53
C ILE A 374 -5.16 -22.74 2.38
N ASN A 375 -5.47 -22.40 1.13
CA ASN A 375 -4.66 -22.82 -0.03
C ASN A 375 -3.23 -22.28 0.07
N THR A 376 -3.07 -21.02 0.50
CA THR A 376 -1.75 -20.45 0.75
C THR A 376 -0.98 -21.25 1.80
N PHE A 377 -1.60 -21.63 2.94
CA PHE A 377 -0.94 -22.44 3.98
C PHE A 377 -0.52 -23.82 3.46
N ILE A 378 -1.35 -24.44 2.63
CA ILE A 378 -1.03 -25.73 2.01
C ILE A 378 0.18 -25.59 1.09
N LYS A 379 0.22 -24.55 0.25
CA LYS A 379 1.40 -24.27 -0.61
C LYS A 379 2.65 -23.95 0.21
N GLN A 380 2.53 -23.21 1.27
CA GLN A 380 3.63 -22.93 2.20
C GLN A 380 4.16 -24.20 2.89
N TYR A 381 3.26 -25.16 3.20
CA TYR A 381 3.65 -26.48 3.70
C TYR A 381 4.38 -27.30 2.61
N GLU A 382 3.83 -27.40 1.41
CA GLU A 382 4.43 -28.15 0.30
C GLU A 382 5.83 -27.63 -0.06
N GLN A 383 6.06 -26.31 0.03
CA GLN A 383 7.32 -25.65 -0.33
C GLN A 383 8.30 -25.53 0.82
N GLY A 384 7.82 -25.43 2.06
CA GLY A 384 8.66 -25.18 3.24
C GLY A 384 8.69 -26.33 4.27
N GLY A 385 7.97 -27.42 4.03
CA GLY A 385 7.96 -28.64 4.87
C GLY A 385 7.14 -28.54 6.15
N ARG A 386 6.56 -27.36 6.46
CA ARG A 386 5.65 -27.17 7.61
C ARG A 386 4.63 -26.09 7.34
N LEU A 387 3.48 -26.18 8.01
CA LEU A 387 2.47 -25.13 8.00
C LEU A 387 3.03 -23.84 8.64
N PRO A 388 2.53 -22.65 8.22
CA PRO A 388 3.02 -21.40 8.76
C PRO A 388 2.67 -21.24 10.26
N VAL A 389 3.59 -20.62 10.99
CA VAL A 389 3.40 -20.14 12.38
C VAL A 389 3.41 -18.63 12.39
N TRP A 390 4.47 -18.00 11.86
CA TRP A 390 4.60 -16.58 11.64
C TRP A 390 5.31 -16.36 10.30
N GLU A 391 4.54 -16.40 9.21
CA GLU A 391 5.09 -16.25 7.85
C GLU A 391 5.15 -14.77 7.45
N LEU A 392 6.27 -14.36 6.88
CA LEU A 392 6.55 -13.01 6.41
C LEU A 392 7.30 -13.05 5.08
N ALA A 393 6.71 -12.52 4.01
CA ALA A 393 7.31 -12.40 2.69
C ALA A 393 7.99 -13.70 2.21
N SER A 394 7.25 -14.81 2.27
CA SER A 394 7.70 -16.18 1.91
C SER A 394 8.77 -16.77 2.85
N ASN A 395 8.99 -16.17 4.01
CA ASN A 395 9.89 -16.68 5.03
C ASN A 395 9.10 -17.12 6.26
N GLU A 396 9.43 -18.25 6.85
CA GLU A 396 9.02 -18.57 8.22
C GLU A 396 10.02 -17.91 9.17
N THR A 397 9.51 -17.04 10.04
CA THR A 397 10.37 -16.27 10.94
C THR A 397 10.88 -17.07 12.13
N ASP A 398 10.31 -18.28 12.38
CA ASP A 398 10.57 -19.10 13.57
C ASP A 398 10.21 -18.39 14.87
N CYS A 399 9.34 -17.39 14.80
CA CYS A 399 8.87 -16.61 15.93
C CYS A 399 7.54 -17.16 16.45
N MET A 400 7.31 -16.99 17.76
CA MET A 400 6.13 -17.44 18.47
C MET A 400 5.98 -18.98 18.56
N ILE A 401 5.11 -19.42 19.42
CA ILE A 401 4.81 -20.81 19.68
C ILE A 401 3.41 -21.17 19.16
N GLY A 402 3.12 -22.47 19.13
CA GLY A 402 1.80 -22.99 18.79
C GLY A 402 1.71 -23.53 17.37
N TYR A 403 0.55 -24.09 17.07
CA TYR A 403 0.26 -24.76 15.81
C TYR A 403 -1.10 -24.31 15.28
N HIS A 404 -1.26 -22.97 15.24
CA HIS A 404 -2.55 -22.32 15.04
C HIS A 404 -3.11 -22.42 13.62
N SER A 405 -2.24 -22.66 12.62
CA SER A 405 -2.67 -22.93 11.25
C SER A 405 -3.64 -24.10 11.15
N VAL A 406 -3.46 -25.14 11.99
CA VAL A 406 -4.38 -26.30 12.02
C VAL A 406 -5.80 -25.88 12.42
N SER A 407 -5.93 -25.05 13.47
CA SER A 407 -7.25 -24.58 13.91
C SER A 407 -7.90 -23.60 12.92
N VAL A 408 -7.11 -22.91 12.11
CA VAL A 408 -7.65 -22.04 11.04
C VAL A 408 -8.12 -22.86 9.84
N ILE A 409 -7.45 -23.97 9.54
CA ILE A 409 -7.81 -24.87 8.43
C ILE A 409 -9.07 -25.69 8.78
N ALA A 410 -9.20 -26.15 10.04
CA ALA A 410 -10.31 -26.98 10.50
C ALA A 410 -11.63 -26.21 10.59
#